data_c81ec43b9575e164456cef97772bf4d7
#
_entry.id   c81ec43b9575e164456cef97772bf4d7
#
_cell.length_a   1.000
_cell.length_b   1.000
_cell.length_c   1.000
_cell.angle_alpha   90.00
_cell.angle_beta   90.00
_cell.angle_gamma   90.00
#
_symmetry.space_group_name_H-M   'P 1'
#
loop_
_entity.id
_entity.type
_entity.pdbx_description
1 polymer ?
#
loop_
_entity_poly.entity_id
_entity_poly.type
_entity_poly.pdbx_seq_one_letter_code
_entity_poly.pdbx_strand_id
1 'polypeptide(L)'
;MFDFKVSIVEEYTPFFIPGALLTVKLSVIAIVAGFFIGLFLALARISSKKYLSIPAVCFIESIRGTPLLLQILITYFGVIPLIMRKPDGVLAAVIALSINAGAYIAETIRGGILATDPGQMEAASALGLSHFQAMRYVILPQAIRSVIPALGNSFVSLIKDSSLASVIATPELMYWANAANAQYYRVWETFITTAVIYLFLTLVTGRILGVLEKNH
;
A
#
# COMPACT_ATOMS: atom_id res chain seq x y z
N MET A 1 27.90 1.95 29.98
CA MET A 1 28.58 1.65 28.72
C MET A 1 27.60 0.94 27.82
N PHE A 2 27.38 1.42 26.61
CA PHE A 2 26.45 0.78 25.67
C PHE A 2 27.07 -0.54 25.18
N ASP A 3 26.51 -1.68 25.58
CA ASP A 3 27.00 -3.01 25.22
C ASP A 3 25.98 -3.63 24.24
N PHE A 4 26.31 -3.59 22.93
CA PHE A 4 25.50 -4.17 21.87
C PHE A 4 25.79 -5.67 21.71
N LYS A 5 24.82 -6.51 22.02
CA LYS A 5 24.94 -7.98 21.96
C LYS A 5 24.58 -8.53 20.59
N VAL A 6 25.57 -8.76 19.75
CA VAL A 6 25.40 -9.32 18.39
C VAL A 6 24.75 -10.71 18.44
N SER A 7 25.00 -11.50 19.50
CA SER A 7 24.41 -12.83 19.66
C SER A 7 22.89 -12.87 19.61
N ILE A 8 22.21 -11.81 20.06
CA ILE A 8 20.73 -11.69 19.97
C ILE A 8 20.29 -11.56 18.50
N VAL A 9 21.04 -10.79 17.71
CA VAL A 9 20.76 -10.62 16.28
C VAL A 9 20.98 -11.93 15.53
N GLU A 10 22.05 -12.65 15.85
CA GLU A 10 22.35 -13.96 15.26
C GLU A 10 21.26 -14.98 15.57
N GLU A 11 20.81 -15.06 16.82
CA GLU A 11 19.74 -15.96 17.26
C GLU A 11 18.40 -15.68 16.56
N TYR A 12 18.08 -14.39 16.31
CA TYR A 12 16.82 -13.99 15.67
C TYR A 12 16.89 -13.88 14.15
N THR A 13 18.08 -13.97 13.54
CA THR A 13 18.24 -13.97 12.07
C THR A 13 17.35 -15.01 11.36
N PRO A 14 17.21 -16.27 11.84
CA PRO A 14 16.31 -17.24 11.24
C PRO A 14 14.84 -16.84 11.22
N PHE A 15 14.42 -15.91 12.08
CA PHE A 15 13.07 -15.38 12.15
C PHE A 15 12.93 -14.06 11.37
N PHE A 16 13.94 -13.20 11.39
CA PHE A 16 13.92 -11.94 10.66
C PHE A 16 13.85 -12.14 9.15
N ILE A 17 14.53 -13.15 8.59
CA ILE A 17 14.49 -13.41 7.15
C ILE A 17 13.09 -13.80 6.67
N PRO A 18 12.43 -14.84 7.23
CA PRO A 18 11.04 -15.14 6.87
C PRO A 18 10.07 -14.00 7.14
N GLY A 19 10.29 -13.26 8.25
CA GLY A 19 9.50 -12.07 8.58
C GLY A 19 9.60 -10.99 7.51
N ALA A 20 10.82 -10.68 7.06
CA ALA A 20 11.07 -9.72 5.97
C ALA A 20 10.43 -10.18 4.64
N LEU A 21 10.53 -11.48 4.33
CA LEU A 21 9.86 -12.05 3.15
C LEU A 21 8.35 -11.93 3.24
N LEU A 22 7.75 -12.15 4.41
CA LEU A 22 6.31 -11.97 4.61
C LEU A 22 5.92 -10.49 4.49
N THR A 23 6.70 -9.56 5.05
CA THR A 23 6.52 -8.10 4.86
C THR A 23 6.43 -7.74 3.37
N VAL A 24 7.39 -8.19 2.56
CA VAL A 24 7.39 -7.95 1.11
C VAL A 24 6.18 -8.61 0.43
N LYS A 25 5.88 -9.86 0.79
CA LYS A 25 4.73 -10.61 0.23
C LYS A 25 3.40 -9.92 0.52
N LEU A 26 3.17 -9.47 1.75
CA LEU A 26 1.97 -8.71 2.14
C LEU A 26 1.86 -7.43 1.29
N SER A 27 2.96 -6.69 1.14
CA SER A 27 3.01 -5.44 0.40
C SER A 27 2.76 -5.64 -1.11
N VAL A 28 3.32 -6.69 -1.72
CA VAL A 28 3.10 -7.02 -3.13
C VAL A 28 1.65 -7.40 -3.37
N ILE A 29 1.07 -8.25 -2.52
CA ILE A 29 -0.35 -8.63 -2.67
C ILE A 29 -1.24 -7.40 -2.48
N ALA A 30 -0.94 -6.56 -1.47
CA ALA A 30 -1.73 -5.38 -1.16
C ALA A 30 -1.68 -4.33 -2.29
N ILE A 31 -0.50 -4.08 -2.90
CA ILE A 31 -0.42 -3.11 -4.01
C ILE A 31 -1.14 -3.61 -5.26
N VAL A 32 -1.02 -4.91 -5.59
CA VAL A 32 -1.69 -5.49 -6.75
C VAL A 32 -3.21 -5.49 -6.57
N ALA A 33 -3.71 -6.01 -5.45
CA ALA A 33 -5.15 -6.00 -5.16
C ALA A 33 -5.68 -4.57 -5.02
N GLY A 34 -4.93 -3.70 -4.32
CA GLY A 34 -5.23 -2.29 -4.15
C GLY A 34 -5.28 -1.53 -5.48
N PHE A 35 -4.43 -1.88 -6.46
CA PHE A 35 -4.48 -1.28 -7.79
C PHE A 35 -5.82 -1.56 -8.49
N PHE A 36 -6.31 -2.80 -8.48
CA PHE A 36 -7.60 -3.12 -9.09
C PHE A 36 -8.78 -2.49 -8.35
N ILE A 37 -8.74 -2.50 -7.00
CA ILE A 37 -9.74 -1.81 -6.17
C ILE A 37 -9.71 -0.31 -6.48
N GLY A 38 -8.53 0.30 -6.48
CA GLY A 38 -8.35 1.73 -6.73
C GLY A 38 -8.77 2.16 -8.12
N LEU A 39 -8.46 1.36 -9.15
CA LEU A 39 -8.90 1.61 -10.51
C LEU A 39 -10.44 1.60 -10.60
N PHE A 40 -11.08 0.59 -10.03
CA PHE A 40 -12.55 0.52 -9.98
C PHE A 40 -13.16 1.72 -9.26
N LEU A 41 -12.64 2.07 -8.09
CA LEU A 41 -13.11 3.22 -7.30
C LEU A 41 -12.86 4.55 -8.02
N ALA A 42 -11.72 4.73 -8.69
CA ALA A 42 -11.43 5.93 -9.47
C ALA A 42 -12.44 6.10 -10.62
N LEU A 43 -12.68 5.04 -11.39
CA LEU A 43 -13.65 5.05 -12.48
C LEU A 43 -15.08 5.34 -11.98
N ALA A 44 -15.47 4.75 -10.84
CA ALA A 44 -16.74 5.03 -10.22
C ALA A 44 -16.85 6.51 -9.77
N ARG A 45 -15.78 7.05 -9.14
CA ARG A 45 -15.74 8.42 -8.62
C ARG A 45 -15.83 9.48 -9.71
N ILE A 46 -15.17 9.29 -10.86
CA ILE A 46 -15.21 10.24 -12.00
C ILE A 46 -16.45 10.09 -12.88
N SER A 47 -17.29 9.08 -12.61
CA SER A 47 -18.52 8.87 -13.36
C SER A 47 -19.52 10.02 -13.15
N SER A 48 -20.15 10.49 -14.21
CA SER A 48 -21.25 11.46 -14.16
C SER A 48 -22.51 10.90 -13.47
N LYS A 49 -22.59 9.58 -13.30
CA LYS A 49 -23.74 8.89 -12.68
C LYS A 49 -23.61 8.94 -11.15
N LYS A 50 -24.41 9.77 -10.50
CA LYS A 50 -24.39 10.00 -9.03
C LYS A 50 -24.51 8.72 -8.20
N TYR A 51 -25.25 7.70 -8.67
CA TYR A 51 -25.40 6.43 -7.97
C TYR A 51 -24.09 5.58 -7.96
N LEU A 52 -23.11 5.89 -8.80
CA LEU A 52 -21.75 5.31 -8.76
C LEU A 52 -20.77 6.20 -8.01
N SER A 53 -20.80 7.51 -8.29
CA SER A 53 -19.81 8.43 -7.74
C SER A 53 -20.00 8.67 -6.24
N ILE A 54 -21.23 8.81 -5.75
CA ILE A 54 -21.48 9.09 -4.33
C ILE A 54 -20.99 7.93 -3.42
N PRO A 55 -21.37 6.66 -3.64
CA PRO A 55 -20.85 5.56 -2.83
C PRO A 55 -19.33 5.43 -2.90
N ALA A 56 -18.73 5.63 -4.08
CA ALA A 56 -17.27 5.58 -4.24
C ALA A 56 -16.58 6.69 -3.41
N VAL A 57 -17.10 7.92 -3.46
CA VAL A 57 -16.60 9.04 -2.64
C VAL A 57 -16.72 8.69 -1.16
N CYS A 58 -17.91 8.31 -0.69
CA CYS A 58 -18.12 7.96 0.71
C CYS A 58 -17.17 6.86 1.19
N PHE A 59 -16.96 5.81 0.38
CA PHE A 59 -16.04 4.73 0.72
C PHE A 59 -14.59 5.22 0.79
N ILE A 60 -14.11 5.91 -0.23
CA ILE A 60 -12.75 6.44 -0.29
C ILE A 60 -12.46 7.36 0.90
N GLU A 61 -13.35 8.31 1.18
CA GLU A 61 -13.17 9.25 2.30
C GLU A 61 -13.24 8.53 3.66
N SER A 62 -14.10 7.53 3.83
CA SER A 62 -14.17 6.73 5.06
C SER A 62 -12.87 5.97 5.32
N ILE A 63 -12.30 5.31 4.29
CA ILE A 63 -11.04 4.57 4.43
C ILE A 63 -9.87 5.53 4.67
N ARG A 64 -9.78 6.64 3.93
CA ARG A 64 -8.70 7.62 4.10
C ARG A 64 -8.83 8.47 5.37
N GLY A 65 -10.02 8.60 5.90
CA GLY A 65 -10.32 9.34 7.14
C GLY A 65 -10.14 8.52 8.42
N THR A 66 -9.83 7.22 8.32
CA THR A 66 -9.65 6.35 9.49
C THR A 66 -8.23 5.76 9.55
N PRO A 67 -7.67 5.54 10.77
CA PRO A 67 -6.34 4.95 10.91
C PRO A 67 -6.27 3.53 10.33
N LEU A 68 -5.20 3.22 9.59
CA LEU A 68 -4.97 1.88 9.04
C LEU A 68 -4.93 0.79 10.13
N LEU A 69 -4.34 1.09 11.29
CA LEU A 69 -4.33 0.16 12.42
C LEU A 69 -5.76 -0.24 12.83
N LEU A 70 -6.68 0.73 12.89
CA LEU A 70 -8.08 0.45 13.23
C LEU A 70 -8.74 -0.42 12.15
N GLN A 71 -8.45 -0.18 10.87
CA GLN A 71 -8.94 -1.02 9.76
C GLN A 71 -8.45 -2.46 9.86
N ILE A 72 -7.17 -2.67 10.23
CA ILE A 72 -6.59 -3.99 10.47
C ILE A 72 -7.33 -4.70 11.63
N LEU A 73 -7.55 -4.00 12.75
CA LEU A 73 -8.24 -4.56 13.93
C LEU A 73 -9.71 -4.92 13.62
N ILE A 74 -10.43 -4.05 12.91
CA ILE A 74 -11.82 -4.33 12.49
C ILE A 74 -11.86 -5.53 11.56
N THR A 75 -10.91 -5.62 10.62
CA THR A 75 -10.84 -6.75 9.69
C THR A 75 -10.55 -8.04 10.44
N TYR A 76 -9.59 -8.04 11.36
CA TYR A 76 -9.16 -9.24 12.11
C TYR A 76 -10.21 -9.73 13.10
N PHE A 77 -10.75 -8.83 13.93
CA PHE A 77 -11.70 -9.20 14.98
C PHE A 77 -13.17 -9.23 14.51
N GLY A 78 -13.50 -8.45 13.48
CA GLY A 78 -14.87 -8.33 12.98
C GLY A 78 -15.10 -9.14 11.70
N VAL A 79 -14.39 -8.82 10.61
CA VAL A 79 -14.70 -9.36 9.29
C VAL A 79 -14.28 -10.82 9.12
N ILE A 80 -13.02 -11.15 9.46
CA ILE A 80 -12.47 -12.50 9.25
C ILE A 80 -13.24 -13.59 10.00
N PRO A 81 -13.58 -13.42 11.29
CA PRO A 81 -14.36 -14.45 12.01
C PRO A 81 -15.76 -14.71 11.43
N LEU A 82 -16.39 -13.71 10.83
CA LEU A 82 -17.69 -13.88 10.18
C LEU A 82 -17.59 -14.76 8.92
N ILE A 83 -16.44 -14.74 8.22
CA ILE A 83 -16.24 -15.49 6.97
C ILE A 83 -15.65 -16.88 7.26
N MET A 84 -14.60 -16.95 8.09
CA MET A 84 -13.80 -18.16 8.30
C MET A 84 -14.06 -18.86 9.64
N ARG A 85 -14.92 -18.30 10.52
CA ARG A 85 -15.21 -18.79 11.89
C ARG A 85 -13.98 -18.87 12.81
N LYS A 86 -12.83 -18.38 12.37
CA LYS A 86 -11.59 -18.29 13.15
C LYS A 86 -10.80 -17.06 12.69
N PRO A 87 -10.03 -16.42 13.57
CA PRO A 87 -9.17 -15.31 13.18
C PRO A 87 -7.99 -15.82 12.33
N ASP A 88 -7.59 -15.01 11.32
CA ASP A 88 -6.40 -15.22 10.49
C ASP A 88 -5.71 -13.86 10.29
N GLY A 89 -4.54 -13.68 10.92
CA GLY A 89 -3.82 -12.41 10.90
C GLY A 89 -3.27 -12.06 9.51
N VAL A 90 -2.77 -13.06 8.77
CA VAL A 90 -2.20 -12.82 7.43
C VAL A 90 -3.30 -12.38 6.46
N LEU A 91 -4.43 -13.08 6.47
CA LEU A 91 -5.56 -12.73 5.60
C LEU A 91 -6.15 -11.37 5.98
N ALA A 92 -6.30 -11.08 7.27
CA ALA A 92 -6.77 -9.79 7.76
C ALA A 92 -5.85 -8.64 7.32
N ALA A 93 -4.52 -8.83 7.45
CA ALA A 93 -3.53 -7.85 7.00
C ALA A 93 -3.61 -7.62 5.48
N VAL A 94 -3.67 -8.69 4.67
CA VAL A 94 -3.81 -8.59 3.21
C VAL A 94 -5.06 -7.79 2.84
N ILE A 95 -6.21 -8.11 3.41
CA ILE A 95 -7.47 -7.44 3.08
C ILE A 95 -7.44 -5.96 3.48
N ALA A 96 -7.04 -5.66 4.72
CA ALA A 96 -7.01 -4.28 5.22
C ALA A 96 -6.03 -3.41 4.45
N LEU A 97 -4.80 -3.91 4.21
CA LEU A 97 -3.78 -3.20 3.42
C LEU A 97 -4.23 -2.99 1.98
N SER A 98 -4.90 -3.99 1.35
CA SER A 98 -5.39 -3.87 -0.03
C SER A 98 -6.50 -2.85 -0.16
N ILE A 99 -7.45 -2.82 0.77
CA ILE A 99 -8.55 -1.85 0.78
C ILE A 99 -8.01 -0.44 1.01
N ASN A 100 -7.10 -0.29 1.98
CA ASN A 100 -6.46 0.98 2.27
C ASN A 100 -5.68 1.49 1.06
N ALA A 101 -4.79 0.68 0.50
CA ALA A 101 -4.05 1.01 -0.72
C ALA A 101 -4.99 1.39 -1.88
N GLY A 102 -6.09 0.64 -2.07
CA GLY A 102 -7.07 0.92 -3.11
C GLY A 102 -7.70 2.30 -2.99
N ALA A 103 -8.03 2.75 -1.78
CA ALA A 103 -8.58 4.08 -1.57
C ALA A 103 -7.57 5.20 -1.90
N TYR A 104 -6.30 5.02 -1.53
CA TYR A 104 -5.24 5.98 -1.88
C TYR A 104 -4.92 5.97 -3.38
N ILE A 105 -4.85 4.78 -4.00
CA ILE A 105 -4.61 4.63 -5.45
C ILE A 105 -5.75 5.26 -6.26
N ALA A 106 -7.01 5.13 -5.81
CA ALA A 106 -8.13 5.78 -6.47
C ALA A 106 -7.95 7.30 -6.57
N GLU A 107 -7.50 7.93 -5.48
CA GLU A 107 -7.21 9.37 -5.47
C GLU A 107 -5.97 9.72 -6.31
N THR A 108 -4.95 8.87 -6.29
CA THR A 108 -3.75 9.04 -7.13
C THR A 108 -4.13 9.04 -8.61
N ILE A 109 -4.95 8.07 -9.05
CA ILE A 109 -5.44 8.00 -10.44
C ILE A 109 -6.28 9.23 -10.79
N ARG A 110 -7.22 9.62 -9.91
CA ARG A 110 -8.05 10.82 -10.10
C ARG A 110 -7.18 12.07 -10.20
N GLY A 111 -6.22 12.22 -9.29
CA GLY A 111 -5.27 13.33 -9.29
C GLY A 111 -4.45 13.40 -10.57
N GLY A 112 -3.96 12.27 -11.08
CA GLY A 112 -3.23 12.20 -12.35
C GLY A 112 -4.06 12.62 -13.56
N ILE A 113 -5.35 12.23 -13.59
CA ILE A 113 -6.28 12.67 -14.66
C ILE A 113 -6.52 14.18 -14.58
N LEU A 114 -6.75 14.71 -13.39
CA LEU A 114 -7.00 16.15 -13.18
C LEU A 114 -5.77 17.03 -13.36
N ALA A 115 -4.58 16.47 -13.21
CA ALA A 115 -3.32 17.18 -13.44
C ALA A 115 -3.00 17.38 -14.93
N THR A 116 -3.69 16.67 -15.83
CA THR A 116 -3.55 16.90 -17.28
C THR A 116 -4.18 18.25 -17.63
N ASP A 117 -3.47 19.05 -18.44
CA ASP A 117 -3.91 20.38 -18.86
C ASP A 117 -5.31 20.30 -19.51
N PRO A 118 -6.30 21.05 -19.03
CA PRO A 118 -7.66 21.11 -19.62
C PRO A 118 -7.65 21.43 -21.11
N GLY A 119 -6.68 22.23 -21.60
CA GLY A 119 -6.50 22.56 -23.01
C GLY A 119 -6.28 21.33 -23.89
N GLN A 120 -5.77 20.20 -23.33
CA GLN A 120 -5.63 18.95 -24.07
C GLN A 120 -6.98 18.34 -24.45
N MET A 121 -7.96 18.43 -23.55
CA MET A 121 -9.32 17.97 -23.81
C MET A 121 -10.02 18.87 -24.82
N GLU A 122 -9.84 20.20 -24.69
CA GLU A 122 -10.43 21.18 -25.60
C GLU A 122 -9.84 21.02 -27.03
N ALA A 123 -8.52 20.90 -27.15
CA ALA A 123 -7.84 20.66 -28.43
C ALA A 123 -8.29 19.35 -29.09
N ALA A 124 -8.39 18.26 -28.32
CA ALA A 124 -8.87 16.98 -28.83
C ALA A 124 -10.31 17.09 -29.35
N SER A 125 -11.17 17.84 -28.63
CA SER A 125 -12.56 18.09 -29.03
C SER A 125 -12.65 18.95 -30.28
N ALA A 126 -11.78 19.95 -30.42
CA ALA A 126 -11.70 20.79 -31.62
C ALA A 126 -11.26 19.99 -32.85
N LEU A 127 -10.46 18.94 -32.69
CA LEU A 127 -10.08 18.00 -33.75
C LEU A 127 -11.18 16.94 -34.06
N GLY A 128 -12.37 17.06 -33.44
CA GLY A 128 -13.50 16.16 -33.67
C GLY A 128 -13.46 14.83 -32.92
N LEU A 129 -12.55 14.66 -31.95
CA LEU A 129 -12.53 13.47 -31.10
C LEU A 129 -13.72 13.49 -30.14
N SER A 130 -14.38 12.34 -30.02
CA SER A 130 -15.39 12.18 -28.96
C SER A 130 -14.70 12.20 -27.58
N HIS A 131 -15.45 12.49 -26.51
CA HIS A 131 -14.92 12.51 -25.15
C HIS A 131 -14.20 11.19 -24.78
N PHE A 132 -14.71 10.04 -25.20
CA PHE A 132 -14.08 8.74 -24.99
C PHE A 132 -12.75 8.61 -25.76
N GLN A 133 -12.70 9.07 -27.00
CA GLN A 133 -11.47 9.06 -27.80
C GLN A 133 -10.42 10.01 -27.23
N ALA A 134 -10.82 11.23 -26.86
CA ALA A 134 -9.95 12.20 -26.19
C ALA A 134 -9.38 11.65 -24.89
N MET A 135 -10.23 11.04 -24.04
CA MET A 135 -9.80 10.40 -22.80
C MET A 135 -8.80 9.27 -23.08
N ARG A 136 -9.10 8.35 -24.01
CA ARG A 136 -8.28 7.17 -24.30
C ARG A 136 -6.94 7.51 -24.94
N TYR A 137 -6.92 8.42 -25.91
CA TYR A 137 -5.74 8.64 -26.76
C TYR A 137 -4.91 9.86 -26.33
N VAL A 138 -5.48 10.79 -25.57
CA VAL A 138 -4.79 12.03 -25.18
C VAL A 138 -4.58 12.11 -23.66
N ILE A 139 -5.64 11.99 -22.88
CA ILE A 139 -5.59 12.25 -21.43
C ILE A 139 -4.98 11.08 -20.66
N LEU A 140 -5.48 9.85 -20.86
CA LEU A 140 -5.02 8.68 -20.10
C LEU A 140 -3.52 8.39 -20.28
N PRO A 141 -2.91 8.47 -21.48
CA PRO A 141 -1.47 8.25 -21.61
C PRO A 141 -0.64 9.25 -20.80
N GLN A 142 -1.08 10.51 -20.72
CA GLN A 142 -0.42 11.54 -19.92
C GLN A 142 -0.63 11.31 -18.41
N ALA A 143 -1.87 11.01 -18.01
CA ALA A 143 -2.20 10.71 -16.62
C ALA A 143 -1.43 9.49 -16.09
N ILE A 144 -1.28 8.42 -16.87
CA ILE A 144 -0.54 7.20 -16.48
C ILE A 144 0.92 7.56 -16.15
N ARG A 145 1.58 8.41 -16.93
CA ARG A 145 2.96 8.83 -16.67
C ARG A 145 3.12 9.53 -15.33
N SER A 146 2.12 10.31 -14.89
CA SER A 146 2.14 10.98 -13.59
C SER A 146 1.76 10.04 -12.42
N VAL A 147 0.95 9.01 -12.69
CA VAL A 147 0.47 8.05 -11.68
C VAL A 147 1.52 7.00 -11.34
N ILE A 148 2.33 6.53 -12.30
CA ILE A 148 3.33 5.47 -12.07
C ILE A 148 4.29 5.79 -10.92
N PRO A 149 4.94 6.97 -10.83
CA PRO A 149 5.82 7.28 -9.70
C PRO A 149 5.10 7.30 -8.36
N ALA A 150 3.86 7.78 -8.34
CA ALA A 150 3.05 7.80 -7.11
C ALA A 150 2.65 6.38 -6.64
N LEU A 151 2.42 5.45 -7.58
CA LEU A 151 2.21 4.03 -7.25
C LEU A 151 3.48 3.41 -6.67
N GLY A 152 4.65 3.74 -7.20
CA GLY A 152 5.94 3.33 -6.66
C GLY A 152 6.11 3.75 -5.20
N ASN A 153 5.83 5.02 -4.90
CA ASN A 153 5.87 5.55 -3.54
C ASN A 153 4.83 4.87 -2.62
N SER A 154 3.64 4.55 -3.14
CA SER A 154 2.63 3.80 -2.40
C SER A 154 3.11 2.40 -2.04
N PHE A 155 3.83 1.71 -2.92
CA PHE A 155 4.40 0.40 -2.63
C PHE A 155 5.47 0.46 -1.53
N VAL A 156 6.38 1.44 -1.59
CA VAL A 156 7.38 1.67 -0.52
C VAL A 156 6.70 1.98 0.82
N SER A 157 5.59 2.72 0.82
CA SER A 157 4.80 2.97 2.03
C SER A 157 4.18 1.70 2.57
N LEU A 158 3.60 0.83 1.72
CA LEU A 158 3.01 -0.45 2.13
C LEU A 158 4.00 -1.39 2.82
N ILE A 159 5.29 -1.38 2.43
CA ILE A 159 6.33 -2.14 3.12
C ILE A 159 6.45 -1.70 4.58
N LYS A 160 6.35 -0.41 4.87
CA LYS A 160 6.39 0.13 6.25
C LYS A 160 5.06 -0.10 6.97
N ASP A 161 3.95 0.11 6.30
CA ASP A 161 2.60 0.00 6.84
C ASP A 161 2.24 -1.43 7.23
N SER A 162 2.85 -2.43 6.56
CA SER A 162 2.68 -3.85 6.91
C SER A 162 3.13 -4.16 8.35
N SER A 163 4.04 -3.35 8.94
CA SER A 163 4.47 -3.47 10.33
C SER A 163 3.32 -3.38 11.34
N LEU A 164 2.23 -2.67 10.99
CA LEU A 164 1.03 -2.57 11.83
C LEU A 164 0.33 -3.92 12.01
N ALA A 165 0.54 -4.87 11.10
CA ALA A 165 -0.01 -6.22 11.20
C ALA A 165 0.61 -7.04 12.34
N SER A 166 1.75 -6.62 12.90
CA SER A 166 2.35 -7.22 14.09
C SER A 166 1.38 -7.24 15.28
N VAL A 167 0.50 -6.26 15.40
CA VAL A 167 -0.49 -6.11 16.49
C VAL A 167 -1.52 -7.24 16.49
N ILE A 168 -1.79 -7.85 15.35
CA ILE A 168 -2.68 -9.00 15.19
C ILE A 168 -1.91 -10.33 15.06
N ALA A 169 -0.69 -10.38 15.61
CA ALA A 169 0.18 -11.55 15.61
C ALA A 169 0.52 -12.09 14.21
N THR A 170 0.50 -11.25 13.18
CA THR A 170 1.02 -11.61 11.85
C THR A 170 2.54 -11.69 11.92
N PRO A 171 3.19 -12.83 11.59
CA PRO A 171 4.63 -13.05 11.82
C PRO A 171 5.52 -12.40 10.75
N GLU A 172 5.25 -11.12 10.46
CA GLU A 172 6.08 -10.27 9.62
C GLU A 172 7.29 -9.72 10.42
N LEU A 173 8.12 -8.88 9.80
CA LEU A 173 9.39 -8.44 10.37
C LEU A 173 9.25 -7.74 11.74
N MET A 174 8.27 -6.84 11.90
CA MET A 174 8.07 -6.12 13.17
C MET A 174 7.55 -7.03 14.28
N TYR A 175 6.75 -8.07 13.95
CA TYR A 175 6.33 -9.07 14.92
C TYR A 175 7.53 -9.76 15.57
N TRP A 176 8.52 -10.17 14.79
CA TRP A 176 9.73 -10.82 15.29
C TRP A 176 10.62 -9.88 16.10
N ALA A 177 10.65 -8.59 15.71
CA ALA A 177 11.32 -7.56 16.52
C ALA A 177 10.68 -7.41 17.90
N ASN A 178 9.35 -7.38 17.96
CA ASN A 178 8.60 -7.32 19.22
C ASN A 178 8.84 -8.59 20.06
N ALA A 179 8.85 -9.77 19.45
CA ALA A 179 9.13 -11.05 20.12
C ALA A 179 10.54 -11.06 20.71
N ALA A 180 11.55 -10.66 19.96
CA ALA A 180 12.93 -10.55 20.42
C ALA A 180 13.06 -9.55 21.58
N ASN A 181 12.43 -8.37 21.45
CA ASN A 181 12.46 -7.38 22.52
C ASN A 181 11.74 -7.85 23.80
N ALA A 182 10.65 -8.59 23.66
CA ALA A 182 9.92 -9.16 24.80
C ALA A 182 10.74 -10.24 25.53
N GLN A 183 11.57 -10.99 24.81
CA GLN A 183 12.44 -12.03 25.37
C GLN A 183 13.68 -11.46 26.08
N TYR A 184 14.35 -10.46 25.46
CA TYR A 184 15.65 -9.98 25.93
C TYR A 184 15.60 -8.61 26.62
N TYR A 185 14.51 -7.85 26.49
CA TYR A 185 14.39 -6.45 26.94
C TYR A 185 15.53 -5.56 26.40
N ARG A 186 15.93 -5.79 25.14
CA ARG A 186 17.07 -5.15 24.47
C ARG A 186 16.60 -4.37 23.25
N VAL A 187 16.16 -3.13 23.49
CA VAL A 187 15.55 -2.23 22.48
C VAL A 187 16.48 -1.95 21.30
N TRP A 188 17.76 -1.73 21.59
CA TRP A 188 18.72 -1.31 20.56
C TRP A 188 19.04 -2.43 19.56
N GLU A 189 19.35 -3.63 20.06
CA GLU A 189 19.68 -4.77 19.22
C GLU A 189 18.49 -5.19 18.37
N THR A 190 17.29 -5.19 18.92
CA THR A 190 16.10 -5.64 18.22
C THR A 190 15.58 -4.62 17.22
N PHE A 191 15.32 -3.39 17.65
CA PHE A 191 14.68 -2.41 16.78
C PHE A 191 15.63 -1.70 15.82
N ILE A 192 16.93 -1.51 16.14
CA ILE A 192 17.89 -0.99 15.18
C ILE A 192 18.13 -2.00 14.07
N THR A 193 18.29 -3.29 14.39
CA THR A 193 18.43 -4.34 13.37
C THR A 193 17.23 -4.36 12.45
N THR A 194 16.02 -4.33 13.02
CA THR A 194 14.76 -4.27 12.26
C THR A 194 14.69 -3.02 11.39
N ALA A 195 15.06 -1.86 11.92
CA ALA A 195 15.09 -0.61 11.17
C ALA A 195 16.06 -0.66 9.98
N VAL A 196 17.22 -1.27 10.15
CA VAL A 196 18.22 -1.48 9.08
C VAL A 196 17.63 -2.39 7.99
N ILE A 197 16.94 -3.47 8.36
CA ILE A 197 16.29 -4.36 7.40
C ILE A 197 15.18 -3.62 6.63
N TYR A 198 14.30 -2.86 7.31
CA TYR A 198 13.28 -2.03 6.64
C TYR A 198 13.91 -1.00 5.70
N LEU A 199 14.99 -0.34 6.15
CA LEU A 199 15.72 0.62 5.32
C LEU A 199 16.28 -0.05 4.06
N PHE A 200 16.87 -1.23 4.21
CA PHE A 200 17.37 -2.01 3.06
C PHE A 200 16.22 -2.35 2.10
N LEU A 201 15.11 -2.90 2.59
CA LEU A 201 13.94 -3.26 1.78
C LEU A 201 13.38 -2.04 1.02
N THR A 202 13.22 -0.91 1.70
CA THR A 202 12.66 0.31 1.10
C THR A 202 13.61 0.95 0.09
N LEU A 203 14.93 0.97 0.37
CA LEU A 203 15.93 1.51 -0.55
C LEU A 203 16.07 0.65 -1.82
N VAL A 204 16.12 -0.68 -1.67
CA VAL A 204 16.19 -1.60 -2.81
C VAL A 204 14.94 -1.45 -3.67
N THR A 205 13.77 -1.48 -3.05
CA THR A 205 12.49 -1.30 -3.75
C THR A 205 12.44 0.05 -4.47
N GLY A 206 12.78 1.15 -3.79
CA GLY A 206 12.79 2.49 -4.38
C GLY A 206 13.75 2.61 -5.56
N ARG A 207 14.94 1.98 -5.50
CA ARG A 207 15.89 1.95 -6.64
C ARG A 207 15.35 1.16 -7.83
N ILE A 208 14.77 -0.01 -7.60
CA ILE A 208 14.16 -0.83 -8.66
C ILE A 208 13.06 -0.04 -9.36
N LEU A 209 12.17 0.58 -8.60
CA LEU A 209 11.07 1.39 -9.14
C LEU A 209 11.60 2.61 -9.91
N GLY A 210 12.58 3.34 -9.37
CA GLY A 210 13.18 4.48 -10.05
C GLY A 210 13.89 4.14 -11.38
N VAL A 211 14.39 2.91 -11.55
CA VAL A 211 14.92 2.42 -12.83
C VAL A 211 13.77 2.15 -13.81
N LEU A 212 12.66 1.56 -13.34
CA LEU A 212 11.48 1.30 -14.16
C LEU A 212 10.81 2.60 -14.64
N GLU A 213 10.76 3.61 -13.77
CA GLU A 213 10.18 4.93 -14.08
C GLU A 213 10.95 5.70 -15.19
N LYS A 214 12.29 5.56 -15.22
CA LYS A 214 13.13 6.23 -16.23
C LYS A 214 12.97 5.67 -17.65
N ASN A 215 12.43 4.46 -17.78
CA ASN A 215 12.24 3.78 -19.06
C ASN A 215 10.85 4.04 -19.68
N HIS A 216 10.01 4.85 -19.04
CA HIS A 216 8.68 5.27 -19.50
C HIS A 216 8.54 6.79 -19.55
#